data_c6f02847adcbc69c7cddec825cc808ae
#
_entry.id   c6f02847adcbc69c7cddec825cc808ae
#
_cell.length_a   1.000
_cell.length_b   1.000
_cell.length_c   1.000
_cell.angle_alpha   90.00
_cell.angle_beta   90.00
_cell.angle_gamma   90.00
#
_symmetry.space_group_name_H-M   'P 1'
#
loop_
_entity.id
_entity.type
_entity.pdbx_description
1 polymer ?
#
loop_
_entity_poly.entity_id
_entity_poly.type
_entity_poly.pdbx_seq_one_letter_code
_entity_poly.pdbx_strand_id
1 'polypeptide(L)'
;MPWRVLGFALGVWLLQQRAVLPELTVLAVLAGLGIALSFVRWRALALIGAALLGFVWAGGFAHWRLHDALPAAWEGRDIEVTGVVAELPQRLGDPVRGVRFVFEPDASSAPVPSRIALSWYRAVEPEIEEEGDEDATPAGMLPLPHAGERWRFVVRLKRPQGNLNPHGFDYEGWLFERGIRATGYVRKSALTGRQDASGFSIGRLREATRSRIERALPGKPYAGVLAALAVGDQQAIVPELWRLFAATGITHLMSISGLHVTMIGGMMAWLAFALWRRHPRLPLILPSQKASAVAGFAGAFAYALLAGFGVPAQRTLYMLGVVVVALLSGRQVATATVLGAALLLVLLLDPWAVLAAGFWLSFGAVALLFYVAQGRLGQRHWLADWLRAQWAITLGMIPLLLALFQQFSLVSPFANAVAIPLVSFVITPLALLAAALPFDALLLLAH
;
A
#
# COMPACT_ATOMS: atom_id res chain seq x y z
N MET A 1 15.69 -10.91 21.97
CA MET A 1 14.48 -10.93 21.13
C MET A 1 14.75 -10.54 19.66
N PRO A 2 15.48 -9.47 19.32
CA PRO A 2 15.64 -9.03 17.91
C PRO A 2 16.25 -10.08 16.98
N TRP A 3 17.26 -10.81 17.41
CA TRP A 3 17.96 -11.82 16.60
C TRP A 3 17.08 -13.03 16.21
N ARG A 4 16.10 -13.42 17.05
CA ARG A 4 15.11 -14.46 16.68
C ARG A 4 14.18 -13.97 15.56
N VAL A 5 13.83 -12.70 15.59
CA VAL A 5 13.00 -12.09 14.52
C VAL A 5 13.76 -12.05 13.21
N LEU A 6 15.07 -11.77 13.24
CA LEU A 6 15.92 -11.89 12.04
C LEU A 6 15.99 -13.33 11.51
N GLY A 7 16.07 -14.32 12.42
CA GLY A 7 15.95 -15.73 12.05
C GLY A 7 14.62 -16.02 11.35
N PHE A 8 13.51 -15.57 11.94
CA PHE A 8 12.18 -15.74 11.36
C PHE A 8 12.10 -15.08 9.96
N ALA A 9 12.59 -13.85 9.81
CA ALA A 9 12.64 -13.15 8.54
C ALA A 9 13.47 -13.90 7.48
N LEU A 10 14.61 -14.48 7.90
CA LEU A 10 15.44 -15.32 7.04
C LEU A 10 14.67 -16.56 6.58
N GLY A 11 13.92 -17.22 7.47
CA GLY A 11 13.10 -18.38 7.14
C GLY A 11 12.01 -18.04 6.12
N VAL A 12 11.31 -16.92 6.32
CA VAL A 12 10.33 -16.39 5.37
C VAL A 12 10.99 -16.16 4.01
N TRP A 13 12.15 -15.50 3.97
CA TRP A 13 12.88 -15.23 2.73
C TRP A 13 13.36 -16.51 2.03
N LEU A 14 13.84 -17.50 2.79
CA LEU A 14 14.29 -18.80 2.24
C LEU A 14 13.17 -19.57 1.56
N LEU A 15 11.92 -19.50 2.06
CA LEU A 15 10.77 -20.09 1.36
C LEU A 15 10.58 -19.45 -0.01
N GLN A 16 10.71 -18.13 -0.13
CA GLN A 16 10.52 -17.40 -1.39
C GLN A 16 11.56 -17.76 -2.46
N GLN A 17 12.68 -18.40 -2.08
CA GLN A 17 13.71 -18.89 -3.03
C GLN A 17 13.39 -20.30 -3.55
N ARG A 18 12.29 -20.93 -3.11
CA ARG A 18 11.95 -22.28 -3.54
C ARG A 18 11.07 -22.24 -4.79
N ALA A 19 11.44 -23.03 -5.80
CA ALA A 19 10.67 -23.17 -7.03
C ALA A 19 9.34 -23.96 -6.81
N VAL A 20 9.31 -24.84 -5.81
CA VAL A 20 8.16 -25.68 -5.48
C VAL A 20 7.80 -25.48 -4.01
N LEU A 21 6.52 -25.30 -3.75
CA LEU A 21 6.00 -25.17 -2.39
C LEU A 21 6.06 -26.54 -1.68
N PRO A 22 6.67 -26.59 -0.46
CA PRO A 22 6.73 -27.83 0.32
C PRO A 22 5.34 -28.34 0.69
N GLU A 23 5.18 -29.66 0.77
CA GLU A 23 3.94 -30.28 1.23
C GLU A 23 3.62 -29.94 2.68
N LEU A 24 2.35 -29.92 3.04
CA LEU A 24 1.89 -29.62 4.40
C LEU A 24 2.48 -30.57 5.44
N THR A 25 2.71 -31.83 5.09
CA THR A 25 3.38 -32.84 5.94
C THR A 25 4.80 -32.43 6.31
N VAL A 26 5.58 -31.97 5.33
CA VAL A 26 6.94 -31.47 5.51
C VAL A 26 6.91 -30.22 6.40
N LEU A 27 5.99 -29.28 6.12
CA LEU A 27 5.82 -28.08 6.95
C LEU A 27 5.47 -28.41 8.39
N ALA A 28 4.62 -29.43 8.64
CA ALA A 28 4.27 -29.86 9.98
C ALA A 28 5.48 -30.43 10.76
N VAL A 29 6.32 -31.24 10.12
CA VAL A 29 7.56 -31.76 10.72
C VAL A 29 8.52 -30.62 11.04
N LEU A 30 8.73 -29.68 10.10
CA LEU A 30 9.58 -28.50 10.29
C LEU A 30 9.03 -27.57 11.39
N ALA A 31 7.71 -27.45 11.54
CA ALA A 31 7.07 -26.71 12.62
C ALA A 31 7.43 -27.33 13.99
N GLY A 32 7.27 -28.64 14.13
CA GLY A 32 7.63 -29.36 15.38
C GLY A 32 9.09 -29.16 15.74
N LEU A 33 10.00 -29.32 14.76
CA LEU A 33 11.43 -29.10 14.95
C LEU A 33 11.74 -27.62 15.32
N GLY A 34 11.13 -26.68 14.62
CA GLY A 34 11.29 -25.26 14.87
C GLY A 34 10.83 -24.84 16.28
N ILE A 35 9.71 -25.37 16.74
CA ILE A 35 9.22 -25.19 18.10
C ILE A 35 10.22 -25.77 19.11
N ALA A 36 10.63 -27.04 18.95
CA ALA A 36 11.58 -27.69 19.86
C ALA A 36 12.89 -26.90 19.97
N LEU A 37 13.48 -26.50 18.85
CA LEU A 37 14.72 -25.72 18.82
C LEU A 37 14.56 -24.31 19.44
N SER A 38 13.38 -23.72 19.39
CA SER A 38 13.11 -22.39 19.96
C SER A 38 13.19 -22.38 21.50
N PHE A 39 13.01 -23.52 22.16
CA PHE A 39 13.15 -23.68 23.61
C PHE A 39 14.59 -23.99 24.05
N VAL A 40 15.48 -24.31 23.14
CA VAL A 40 16.89 -24.60 23.45
C VAL A 40 17.60 -23.31 23.88
N ARG A 41 18.44 -23.42 24.95
CA ARG A 41 19.17 -22.27 25.50
C ARG A 41 20.30 -21.77 24.57
N TRP A 42 20.74 -22.57 23.63
CA TRP A 42 21.80 -22.19 22.68
C TRP A 42 21.23 -21.24 21.63
N ARG A 43 21.84 -20.04 21.56
CA ARG A 43 21.40 -18.96 20.68
C ARG A 43 21.33 -19.36 19.20
N ALA A 44 22.31 -20.14 18.74
CA ALA A 44 22.35 -20.60 17.34
C ALA A 44 21.16 -21.52 17.01
N LEU A 45 20.87 -22.50 17.90
CA LEU A 45 19.74 -23.42 17.70
C LEU A 45 18.40 -22.71 17.77
N ALA A 46 18.24 -21.74 18.67
CA ALA A 46 17.03 -20.94 18.75
C ALA A 46 16.87 -19.98 17.55
N LEU A 47 17.97 -19.56 16.90
CA LEU A 47 17.92 -18.82 15.62
C LEU A 47 17.43 -19.73 14.50
N ILE A 48 17.98 -20.95 14.41
CA ILE A 48 17.54 -21.96 13.43
C ILE A 48 16.06 -22.30 13.65
N GLY A 49 15.63 -22.50 14.90
CA GLY A 49 14.24 -22.73 15.25
C GLY A 49 13.32 -21.61 14.77
N ALA A 50 13.73 -20.35 14.98
CA ALA A 50 12.98 -19.19 14.49
C ALA A 50 12.93 -19.13 12.95
N ALA A 51 14.03 -19.50 12.28
CA ALA A 51 14.07 -19.55 10.81
C ALA A 51 13.13 -20.65 10.26
N LEU A 52 13.13 -21.84 10.88
CA LEU A 52 12.17 -22.89 10.51
C LEU A 52 10.72 -22.44 10.69
N LEU A 53 10.41 -21.76 11.80
CA LEU A 53 9.07 -21.23 12.03
C LEU A 53 8.66 -20.17 11.01
N GLY A 54 9.58 -19.28 10.61
CA GLY A 54 9.34 -18.32 9.54
C GLY A 54 9.09 -18.98 8.19
N PHE A 55 9.86 -20.02 7.87
CA PHE A 55 9.70 -20.82 6.65
C PHE A 55 8.33 -21.51 6.62
N VAL A 56 7.95 -22.17 7.73
CA VAL A 56 6.67 -22.84 7.88
C VAL A 56 5.51 -21.86 7.80
N TRP A 57 5.62 -20.72 8.47
CA TRP A 57 4.59 -19.67 8.43
C TRP A 57 4.33 -19.19 7.00
N ALA A 58 5.37 -18.84 6.26
CA ALA A 58 5.25 -18.41 4.88
C ALA A 58 4.68 -19.52 3.98
N GLY A 59 5.11 -20.79 4.19
CA GLY A 59 4.58 -21.95 3.46
C GLY A 59 3.10 -22.18 3.71
N GLY A 60 2.67 -22.16 4.97
CA GLY A 60 1.26 -22.31 5.35
C GLY A 60 0.39 -21.16 4.79
N PHE A 61 0.90 -19.93 4.85
CA PHE A 61 0.22 -18.77 4.26
C PHE A 61 0.08 -18.90 2.74
N ALA A 62 1.11 -19.43 2.06
CA ALA A 62 1.05 -19.70 0.61
C ALA A 62 -0.03 -20.70 0.28
N HIS A 63 -0.07 -21.85 0.99
CA HIS A 63 -1.11 -22.85 0.79
C HIS A 63 -2.51 -22.29 0.99
N TRP A 64 -2.70 -21.50 2.08
CA TRP A 64 -3.98 -20.86 2.36
C TRP A 64 -4.40 -19.91 1.23
N ARG A 65 -3.49 -19.04 0.74
CA ARG A 65 -3.80 -18.10 -0.32
C ARG A 65 -3.99 -18.76 -1.69
N LEU A 66 -3.26 -19.85 -1.97
CA LEU A 66 -3.41 -20.63 -3.21
C LEU A 66 -4.70 -21.42 -3.26
N HIS A 67 -5.32 -21.72 -2.11
CA HIS A 67 -6.62 -22.37 -2.05
C HIS A 67 -7.74 -21.50 -2.64
N ASP A 68 -7.63 -20.17 -2.53
CA ASP A 68 -8.53 -19.22 -3.17
C ASP A 68 -8.13 -19.02 -4.65
N ALA A 69 -8.45 -19.99 -5.49
CA ALA A 69 -8.07 -20.01 -6.90
C ALA A 69 -9.26 -20.32 -7.81
N LEU A 70 -9.21 -19.78 -9.04
CA LEU A 70 -10.18 -20.14 -10.08
C LEU A 70 -9.96 -21.62 -10.49
N PRO A 71 -10.98 -22.50 -10.40
CA PRO A 71 -10.85 -23.87 -10.89
C PRO A 71 -10.60 -23.89 -12.40
N ALA A 72 -9.73 -24.80 -12.88
CA ALA A 72 -9.37 -24.90 -14.29
C ALA A 72 -10.59 -25.10 -15.22
N ALA A 73 -11.61 -25.79 -14.74
CA ALA A 73 -12.84 -26.04 -15.48
C ALA A 73 -13.63 -24.77 -15.84
N TRP A 74 -13.40 -23.66 -15.12
CA TRP A 74 -14.09 -22.38 -15.32
C TRP A 74 -13.23 -21.35 -16.04
N GLU A 75 -11.99 -21.65 -16.33
CA GLU A 75 -11.13 -20.76 -17.08
C GLU A 75 -11.63 -20.58 -18.53
N GLY A 76 -11.73 -19.32 -18.96
CA GLY A 76 -12.21 -18.97 -20.29
C GLY A 76 -13.72 -19.12 -20.52
N ARG A 77 -14.50 -19.51 -19.50
CA ARG A 77 -15.97 -19.55 -19.58
C ARG A 77 -16.59 -18.25 -19.10
N ASP A 78 -17.81 -18.02 -19.55
CA ASP A 78 -18.60 -16.87 -19.12
C ASP A 78 -19.21 -17.19 -17.74
N ILE A 79 -18.91 -16.34 -16.75
CA ILE A 79 -19.34 -16.47 -15.36
C ILE A 79 -20.07 -15.18 -14.97
N GLU A 80 -21.23 -15.34 -14.36
CA GLU A 80 -21.94 -14.23 -13.76
C GLU A 80 -21.41 -13.98 -12.35
N VAL A 81 -21.04 -12.73 -12.05
CA VAL A 81 -20.54 -12.29 -10.75
C VAL A 81 -21.27 -11.02 -10.30
N THR A 82 -21.60 -10.97 -9.03
CA THR A 82 -22.11 -9.76 -8.37
C THR A 82 -21.18 -9.42 -7.22
N GLY A 83 -20.89 -8.15 -7.01
CA GLY A 83 -19.95 -7.72 -5.98
C GLY A 83 -19.66 -6.24 -6.02
N VAL A 84 -18.55 -5.83 -5.43
CA VAL A 84 -18.18 -4.43 -5.23
C VAL A 84 -16.85 -4.11 -5.94
N VAL A 85 -16.77 -2.91 -6.52
CA VAL A 85 -15.53 -2.34 -7.04
C VAL A 85 -14.67 -1.87 -5.88
N ALA A 86 -13.59 -2.60 -5.59
CA ALA A 86 -12.82 -2.45 -4.34
C ALA A 86 -11.84 -1.28 -4.37
N GLU A 87 -11.20 -1.02 -5.52
CA GLU A 87 -10.16 0.01 -5.67
C GLU A 87 -10.59 1.08 -6.68
N LEU A 88 -9.86 2.20 -6.72
CA LEU A 88 -10.09 3.24 -7.74
C LEU A 88 -9.92 2.66 -9.14
N PRO A 89 -10.94 2.75 -10.02
CA PRO A 89 -10.81 2.29 -11.39
C PRO A 89 -9.74 3.08 -12.16
N GLN A 90 -8.95 2.36 -12.90
CA GLN A 90 -7.86 2.88 -13.73
C GLN A 90 -8.37 3.09 -15.15
N ARG A 91 -8.27 4.30 -15.67
CA ARG A 91 -8.65 4.59 -17.06
C ARG A 91 -7.60 4.03 -18.02
N LEU A 92 -8.05 3.38 -19.07
CA LEU A 92 -7.20 2.78 -20.12
C LEU A 92 -7.27 3.62 -21.39
N GLY A 93 -6.10 4.11 -21.84
CA GLY A 93 -5.97 4.91 -23.07
C GLY A 93 -6.38 6.38 -22.91
N ASP A 94 -5.90 7.20 -23.86
CA ASP A 94 -6.31 8.59 -24.06
C ASP A 94 -6.63 8.77 -25.55
N PRO A 95 -7.89 8.98 -25.94
CA PRO A 95 -9.10 9.04 -25.10
C PRO A 95 -9.41 7.72 -24.38
N VAL A 96 -10.19 7.78 -23.28
CA VAL A 96 -10.50 6.63 -22.42
C VAL A 96 -11.23 5.54 -23.20
N ARG A 97 -10.53 4.43 -23.48
CA ARG A 97 -11.04 3.25 -24.21
C ARG A 97 -11.60 2.17 -23.30
N GLY A 98 -11.42 2.31 -21.99
CA GLY A 98 -11.89 1.34 -20.99
C GLY A 98 -11.43 1.68 -19.60
N VAL A 99 -11.72 0.76 -18.67
CA VAL A 99 -11.27 0.84 -17.28
C VAL A 99 -10.78 -0.53 -16.81
N ARG A 100 -9.78 -0.50 -15.93
CA ARG A 100 -9.35 -1.67 -15.16
C ARG A 100 -9.61 -1.42 -13.69
N PHE A 101 -10.15 -2.42 -13.00
CA PHE A 101 -10.49 -2.30 -11.58
C PHE A 101 -10.37 -3.65 -10.86
N VAL A 102 -10.21 -3.60 -9.55
CA VAL A 102 -10.28 -4.78 -8.68
C VAL A 102 -11.73 -4.94 -8.24
N PHE A 103 -12.23 -6.15 -8.35
CA PHE A 103 -13.61 -6.50 -8.01
C PHE A 103 -13.63 -7.59 -6.94
N GLU A 104 -14.46 -7.41 -5.93
CA GLU A 104 -14.67 -8.35 -4.84
C GLU A 104 -16.07 -8.98 -5.01
N PRO A 105 -16.15 -10.19 -5.59
CA PRO A 105 -17.40 -10.89 -5.75
C PRO A 105 -17.96 -11.34 -4.40
N ASP A 106 -19.24 -11.11 -4.16
CA ASP A 106 -19.98 -11.65 -3.02
C ASP A 106 -21.02 -12.72 -3.44
N ALA A 107 -21.39 -12.76 -4.72
CA ALA A 107 -22.21 -13.81 -5.32
C ALA A 107 -21.72 -14.10 -6.75
N SER A 108 -21.75 -15.39 -7.12
CA SER A 108 -21.35 -15.84 -8.45
C SER A 108 -22.05 -17.15 -8.86
N SER A 109 -22.16 -17.37 -10.18
CA SER A 109 -22.70 -18.60 -10.76
C SER A 109 -21.70 -19.77 -10.74
N ALA A 110 -20.45 -19.52 -10.36
CA ALA A 110 -19.35 -20.50 -10.31
C ALA A 110 -18.40 -20.18 -9.16
N PRO A 111 -17.55 -21.11 -8.71
CA PRO A 111 -16.49 -20.83 -7.77
C PRO A 111 -15.50 -19.80 -8.36
N VAL A 112 -15.45 -18.61 -7.80
CA VAL A 112 -14.51 -17.55 -8.19
C VAL A 112 -13.72 -17.09 -6.98
N PRO A 113 -12.47 -16.64 -7.18
CA PRO A 113 -11.66 -16.10 -6.09
C PRO A 113 -12.29 -14.85 -5.46
N SER A 114 -11.95 -14.60 -4.20
CA SER A 114 -12.45 -13.47 -3.42
C SER A 114 -12.07 -12.10 -4.00
N ARG A 115 -10.97 -12.01 -4.77
CA ARG A 115 -10.52 -10.79 -5.46
C ARG A 115 -10.07 -11.11 -6.87
N ILE A 116 -10.65 -10.38 -7.83
CA ILE A 116 -10.36 -10.53 -9.26
C ILE A 116 -10.04 -9.18 -9.88
N ALA A 117 -9.14 -9.16 -10.87
CA ALA A 117 -8.86 -7.96 -11.66
C ALA A 117 -9.61 -8.02 -12.98
N LEU A 118 -10.45 -7.04 -13.22
CA LEU A 118 -11.28 -6.94 -14.41
C LEU A 118 -10.88 -5.77 -15.29
N SER A 119 -10.89 -5.99 -16.59
CA SER A 119 -10.82 -4.93 -17.60
C SER A 119 -12.16 -4.83 -18.30
N TRP A 120 -12.69 -3.64 -18.43
CA TRP A 120 -13.89 -3.36 -19.20
C TRP A 120 -13.58 -2.38 -20.30
N TYR A 121 -13.63 -2.85 -21.53
CA TYR A 121 -13.36 -2.05 -22.72
C TYR A 121 -14.66 -1.52 -23.28
N ARG A 122 -14.70 -0.23 -23.65
CA ARG A 122 -15.75 0.32 -24.49
C ARG A 122 -15.61 -0.30 -25.89
N ALA A 123 -16.72 -0.72 -26.47
CA ALA A 123 -16.71 -1.03 -27.88
C ALA A 123 -16.40 0.28 -28.62
N VAL A 124 -15.29 0.31 -29.33
CA VAL A 124 -15.08 1.27 -30.40
C VAL A 124 -15.97 0.74 -31.52
N GLU A 125 -17.15 1.31 -31.71
CA GLU A 125 -17.88 1.08 -32.94
C GLU A 125 -16.99 1.62 -34.07
N PRO A 126 -16.71 0.83 -35.13
CA PRO A 126 -16.18 1.43 -36.33
C PRO A 126 -17.20 2.49 -36.77
N GLU A 127 -16.73 3.68 -37.10
CA GLU A 127 -17.50 4.69 -37.80
C GLU A 127 -17.95 4.10 -39.16
N ILE A 128 -19.01 3.31 -39.17
CA ILE A 128 -19.79 3.04 -40.34
C ILE A 128 -20.96 4.01 -40.18
N GLU A 129 -20.88 5.10 -40.90
CA GLU A 129 -22.00 5.96 -41.20
C GLU A 129 -23.05 5.11 -41.98
N GLU A 130 -23.93 4.45 -41.23
CA GLU A 130 -25.22 4.03 -41.77
C GLU A 130 -26.20 5.18 -41.52
N GLU A 131 -26.42 5.95 -42.58
CA GLU A 131 -27.55 6.86 -42.68
C GLU A 131 -28.87 6.11 -42.44
N GLY A 132 -29.61 6.52 -41.39
CA GLY A 132 -31.04 6.24 -41.31
C GLY A 132 -31.51 5.44 -40.12
N ASP A 133 -31.44 6.01 -38.93
CA ASP A 133 -32.47 5.83 -37.89
C ASP A 133 -32.36 6.96 -36.84
N GLU A 134 -33.18 8.01 -36.97
CA GLU A 134 -33.18 9.17 -36.09
C GLU A 134 -33.73 8.86 -34.66
N ASP A 135 -34.22 7.64 -34.40
CA ASP A 135 -34.74 7.19 -33.11
C ASP A 135 -33.87 6.14 -32.36
N ALA A 136 -32.72 5.78 -32.92
CA ALA A 136 -31.77 4.97 -32.18
C ALA A 136 -31.10 5.85 -31.14
N THR A 137 -31.57 5.79 -29.90
CA THR A 137 -30.79 6.23 -28.72
C THR A 137 -29.37 5.70 -28.89
N PRO A 138 -28.31 6.56 -28.96
CA PRO A 138 -26.95 6.08 -29.17
C PRO A 138 -26.67 4.99 -28.19
N ALA A 139 -26.27 3.80 -28.65
CA ALA A 139 -26.14 2.56 -27.91
C ALA A 139 -25.43 2.87 -26.60
N GLY A 140 -26.20 2.92 -25.53
CA GLY A 140 -25.97 3.69 -24.33
C GLY A 140 -24.59 3.43 -23.81
N MET A 141 -23.84 4.49 -23.71
CA MET A 141 -22.56 4.53 -23.03
C MET A 141 -22.79 4.07 -21.58
N LEU A 142 -22.73 2.74 -21.35
CA LEU A 142 -22.87 2.22 -20.00
C LEU A 142 -21.93 3.01 -19.08
N PRO A 143 -22.43 3.57 -17.98
CA PRO A 143 -21.61 4.36 -17.09
C PRO A 143 -20.43 3.49 -16.64
N LEU A 144 -19.21 4.05 -16.64
CA LEU A 144 -18.04 3.34 -16.14
C LEU A 144 -18.21 3.07 -14.64
N PRO A 145 -17.76 1.91 -14.14
CA PRO A 145 -17.89 1.57 -12.74
C PRO A 145 -17.03 2.49 -11.87
N HIS A 146 -17.59 2.93 -10.74
CA HIS A 146 -16.93 3.76 -9.75
C HIS A 146 -16.55 2.95 -8.52
N ALA A 147 -15.53 3.40 -7.79
CA ALA A 147 -15.09 2.74 -6.58
C ALA A 147 -16.21 2.65 -5.53
N GLY A 148 -16.38 1.49 -4.91
CA GLY A 148 -17.43 1.24 -3.92
C GLY A 148 -18.84 1.08 -4.50
N GLU A 149 -18.99 1.01 -5.81
CA GLU A 149 -20.25 0.65 -6.43
C GLU A 149 -20.42 -0.87 -6.48
N ARG A 150 -21.66 -1.31 -6.36
CA ARG A 150 -22.06 -2.69 -6.54
C ARG A 150 -22.53 -2.92 -7.97
N TRP A 151 -21.98 -3.93 -8.60
CA TRP A 151 -22.27 -4.27 -9.99
C TRP A 151 -22.54 -5.76 -10.16
N ARG A 152 -23.31 -6.08 -11.18
CA ARG A 152 -23.47 -7.43 -11.73
C ARG A 152 -22.82 -7.44 -13.10
N PHE A 153 -21.88 -8.37 -13.32
CA PHE A 153 -21.14 -8.54 -14.56
C PHE A 153 -21.22 -9.99 -15.06
N VAL A 154 -21.16 -10.12 -16.35
CA VAL A 154 -20.76 -11.39 -16.98
C VAL A 154 -19.29 -11.25 -17.35
N VAL A 155 -18.44 -12.11 -16.81
CA VAL A 155 -16.98 -12.00 -16.94
C VAL A 155 -16.39 -13.29 -17.50
N ARG A 156 -15.28 -13.15 -18.21
CA ARG A 156 -14.45 -14.29 -18.62
C ARG A 156 -13.11 -14.17 -17.91
N LEU A 157 -12.82 -15.18 -17.07
CA LEU A 157 -11.68 -15.17 -16.17
C LEU A 157 -10.59 -16.12 -16.65
N LYS A 158 -9.34 -15.78 -16.28
CA LYS A 158 -8.14 -16.61 -16.43
C LYS A 158 -7.39 -16.63 -15.11
N ARG A 159 -6.68 -17.73 -14.84
CA ARG A 159 -5.71 -17.78 -13.76
C ARG A 159 -4.61 -16.74 -13.98
N PRO A 160 -4.03 -16.16 -12.92
CA PRO A 160 -2.88 -15.30 -13.06
C PRO A 160 -1.73 -16.02 -13.78
N GLN A 161 -1.16 -15.37 -14.78
CA GLN A 161 0.02 -15.85 -15.49
C GLN A 161 0.97 -14.68 -15.68
N GLY A 162 2.23 -14.86 -15.33
CA GLY A 162 3.29 -13.89 -15.52
C GLY A 162 4.16 -14.25 -16.74
N ASN A 163 4.83 -13.25 -17.28
CA ASN A 163 5.88 -13.47 -18.27
C ASN A 163 7.18 -13.78 -17.52
N LEU A 164 7.79 -14.92 -17.78
CA LEU A 164 9.08 -15.35 -17.18
C LEU A 164 10.28 -14.78 -17.95
N ASN A 165 10.24 -13.49 -18.31
CA ASN A 165 11.38 -12.83 -18.94
C ASN A 165 12.45 -12.55 -17.89
N PRO A 166 13.73 -12.85 -18.17
CA PRO A 166 14.84 -12.49 -17.29
C PRO A 166 14.81 -10.99 -16.99
N HIS A 167 14.91 -10.64 -15.70
CA HIS A 167 14.84 -9.26 -15.20
C HIS A 167 13.53 -8.51 -15.51
N GLY A 168 12.49 -9.21 -15.99
CA GLY A 168 11.15 -8.64 -16.20
C GLY A 168 10.40 -8.45 -14.90
N PHE A 169 9.30 -7.68 -14.97
CA PHE A 169 8.39 -7.51 -13.85
C PHE A 169 7.61 -8.81 -13.59
N ASP A 170 7.69 -9.35 -12.37
CA ASP A 170 6.92 -10.51 -11.95
C ASP A 170 5.46 -10.11 -11.67
N TYR A 171 4.65 -10.15 -12.73
CA TYR A 171 3.23 -9.81 -12.67
C TYR A 171 2.42 -10.81 -11.84
N GLU A 172 2.77 -12.09 -11.87
CA GLU A 172 2.07 -13.13 -11.11
C GLU A 172 2.33 -12.97 -9.62
N GLY A 173 3.59 -12.79 -9.21
CA GLY A 173 3.96 -12.50 -7.83
C GLY A 173 3.32 -11.21 -7.31
N TRP A 174 3.24 -10.16 -8.13
CA TRP A 174 2.58 -8.91 -7.81
C TRP A 174 1.06 -9.09 -7.60
N LEU A 175 0.38 -9.88 -8.43
CA LEU A 175 -1.03 -10.21 -8.24
C LEU A 175 -1.24 -11.04 -6.97
N PHE A 176 -0.33 -12.00 -6.72
CA PHE A 176 -0.36 -12.84 -5.54
C PHE A 176 -0.21 -12.01 -4.25
N GLU A 177 0.73 -11.07 -4.20
CA GLU A 177 0.91 -10.14 -3.07
C GLU A 177 -0.37 -9.36 -2.77
N ARG A 178 -1.09 -8.93 -3.81
CA ARG A 178 -2.35 -8.18 -3.69
C ARG A 178 -3.58 -9.04 -3.43
N GLY A 179 -3.42 -10.35 -3.36
CA GLY A 179 -4.52 -11.30 -3.19
C GLY A 179 -5.42 -11.44 -4.42
N ILE A 180 -4.98 -10.96 -5.60
CA ILE A 180 -5.74 -11.09 -6.85
C ILE A 180 -5.44 -12.46 -7.44
N ARG A 181 -6.47 -13.31 -7.51
CA ARG A 181 -6.32 -14.73 -7.87
C ARG A 181 -6.96 -15.10 -9.21
N ALA A 182 -7.58 -14.14 -9.90
CA ALA A 182 -7.97 -14.26 -11.29
C ALA A 182 -7.90 -12.90 -11.98
N THR A 183 -7.66 -12.91 -13.28
CA THR A 183 -7.71 -11.75 -14.15
C THR A 183 -8.70 -12.01 -15.29
N GLY A 184 -9.34 -10.98 -15.81
CA GLY A 184 -10.28 -11.17 -16.88
C GLY A 184 -10.87 -9.89 -17.43
N TYR A 185 -11.93 -10.03 -18.19
CA TYR A 185 -12.62 -8.90 -18.79
C TYR A 185 -14.14 -9.07 -18.72
N VAL A 186 -14.82 -7.94 -18.72
CA VAL A 186 -16.29 -7.87 -18.74
C VAL A 186 -16.79 -8.11 -20.16
N ARG A 187 -17.75 -9.03 -20.30
CA ARG A 187 -18.44 -9.34 -21.55
C ARG A 187 -19.60 -8.39 -21.77
N LYS A 188 -19.91 -8.10 -23.03
CA LYS A 188 -21.18 -7.46 -23.37
C LYS A 188 -22.32 -8.40 -23.02
N SER A 189 -23.22 -8.00 -22.15
CA SER A 189 -24.37 -8.76 -21.71
C SER A 189 -25.48 -7.82 -21.22
N ALA A 190 -26.73 -8.16 -21.54
CA ALA A 190 -27.90 -7.48 -20.99
C ALA A 190 -28.03 -7.63 -19.46
N LEU A 191 -27.32 -8.61 -18.87
CA LEU A 191 -27.26 -8.83 -17.42
C LEU A 191 -26.28 -7.89 -16.71
N THR A 192 -25.42 -7.18 -17.46
CA THR A 192 -24.47 -6.22 -16.89
C THR A 192 -25.21 -4.96 -16.45
N GLY A 193 -25.14 -4.66 -15.17
CA GLY A 193 -25.82 -3.50 -14.61
C GLY A 193 -25.34 -3.11 -13.23
N ARG A 194 -25.49 -1.82 -12.95
CA ARG A 194 -25.26 -1.29 -11.60
C ARG A 194 -26.40 -1.74 -10.69
N GLN A 195 -26.03 -2.15 -9.49
CA GLN A 195 -26.98 -2.46 -8.40
C GLN A 195 -26.92 -1.36 -7.34
N ASP A 196 -28.04 -1.15 -6.65
CA ASP A 196 -28.08 -0.17 -5.57
C ASP A 196 -27.15 -0.61 -4.44
N ALA A 197 -26.12 0.18 -4.22
CA ALA A 197 -25.23 0.05 -3.08
C ALA A 197 -25.61 1.13 -2.06
N SER A 198 -26.35 0.73 -1.02
CA SER A 198 -26.59 1.58 0.13
C SER A 198 -25.39 1.54 1.07
N GLY A 199 -24.91 2.70 1.51
CA GLY A 199 -23.91 2.81 2.56
C GLY A 199 -22.69 3.69 2.23
N PHE A 200 -21.95 4.02 3.27
CA PHE A 200 -20.70 4.76 3.19
C PHE A 200 -19.59 3.85 2.64
N SER A 201 -18.86 4.34 1.65
CA SER A 201 -17.67 3.66 1.09
C SER A 201 -16.50 4.61 1.04
N ILE A 202 -15.36 4.18 1.60
CA ILE A 202 -14.08 4.93 1.50
C ILE A 202 -13.67 5.07 0.03
N GLY A 203 -13.95 4.07 -0.80
CA GLY A 203 -13.71 4.13 -2.24
C GLY A 203 -14.42 5.29 -2.91
N ARG A 204 -15.71 5.51 -2.60
CA ARG A 204 -16.48 6.66 -3.12
C ARG A 204 -15.93 8.00 -2.64
N LEU A 205 -15.53 8.09 -1.37
CA LEU A 205 -14.90 9.31 -0.84
C LEU A 205 -13.59 9.62 -1.59
N ARG A 206 -12.76 8.60 -1.81
CA ARG A 206 -11.50 8.74 -2.57
C ARG A 206 -11.76 9.21 -4.00
N GLU A 207 -12.72 8.61 -4.68
CA GLU A 207 -13.06 8.97 -6.06
C GLU A 207 -13.70 10.36 -6.15
N ALA A 208 -14.58 10.72 -5.23
CA ALA A 208 -15.14 12.07 -5.14
C ALA A 208 -14.04 13.13 -4.95
N THR A 209 -13.06 12.85 -4.07
CA THR A 209 -11.90 13.72 -3.84
C THR A 209 -11.04 13.84 -5.12
N ARG A 210 -10.73 12.73 -5.78
CA ARG A 210 -9.99 12.72 -7.04
C ARG A 210 -10.70 13.56 -8.11
N SER A 211 -12.00 13.30 -8.34
CA SER A 211 -12.81 14.01 -9.34
C SER A 211 -12.94 15.50 -9.01
N ARG A 212 -12.89 15.88 -7.74
CA ARG A 212 -12.87 17.27 -7.33
C ARG A 212 -11.54 17.94 -7.69
N ILE A 213 -10.40 17.28 -7.43
CA ILE A 213 -9.08 17.79 -7.80
C ILE A 213 -8.99 17.97 -9.33
N GLU A 214 -9.44 16.97 -10.10
CA GLU A 214 -9.44 17.04 -11.58
C GLU A 214 -10.30 18.21 -12.07
N ARG A 215 -11.47 18.46 -11.48
CA ARG A 215 -12.35 19.58 -11.88
C ARG A 215 -11.82 20.96 -11.46
N ALA A 216 -11.15 21.05 -10.33
CA ALA A 216 -10.60 22.32 -9.84
C ALA A 216 -9.30 22.71 -10.57
N LEU A 217 -8.59 21.74 -11.13
CA LEU A 217 -7.28 21.93 -11.79
C LEU A 217 -7.26 21.37 -13.23
N PRO A 218 -8.17 21.81 -14.12
CA PRO A 218 -8.28 21.25 -15.48
C PRO A 218 -6.99 21.55 -16.26
N GLY A 219 -6.38 20.49 -16.84
CA GLY A 219 -5.15 20.61 -17.64
C GLY A 219 -3.90 21.04 -16.90
N LYS A 220 -3.92 21.15 -15.58
CA LYS A 220 -2.75 21.51 -14.78
C LYS A 220 -1.81 20.31 -14.60
N PRO A 221 -0.48 20.48 -14.80
CA PRO A 221 0.47 19.35 -14.87
C PRO A 221 0.61 18.59 -13.54
N TYR A 222 0.44 19.25 -12.40
CA TYR A 222 0.61 18.63 -11.08
C TYR A 222 -0.68 18.20 -10.42
N ALA A 223 -1.84 18.30 -11.09
CA ALA A 223 -3.12 17.84 -10.54
C ALA A 223 -3.07 16.36 -10.15
N GLY A 224 -2.42 15.51 -10.98
CA GLY A 224 -2.19 14.11 -10.67
C GLY A 224 -1.31 13.86 -9.43
N VAL A 225 -0.34 14.75 -9.17
CA VAL A 225 0.49 14.67 -7.96
C VAL A 225 -0.36 14.92 -6.70
N LEU A 226 -1.24 15.93 -6.74
CA LEU A 226 -2.16 16.20 -5.63
C LEU A 226 -3.13 15.03 -5.39
N ALA A 227 -3.64 14.41 -6.44
CA ALA A 227 -4.48 13.21 -6.33
C ALA A 227 -3.69 12.04 -5.72
N ALA A 228 -2.44 11.83 -6.13
CA ALA A 228 -1.57 10.81 -5.57
C ALA A 228 -1.31 11.02 -4.07
N LEU A 229 -1.07 12.25 -3.64
CA LEU A 229 -0.81 12.60 -2.23
C LEU A 229 -2.07 12.60 -1.36
N ALA A 230 -3.24 12.98 -1.92
CA ALA A 230 -4.49 13.03 -1.16
C ALA A 230 -5.15 11.65 -1.03
N VAL A 231 -5.28 10.91 -2.13
CA VAL A 231 -6.06 9.67 -2.19
C VAL A 231 -5.28 8.45 -2.70
N GLY A 232 -3.97 8.58 -2.91
CA GLY A 232 -3.10 7.47 -3.33
C GLY A 232 -3.21 7.09 -4.80
N ASP A 233 -3.81 7.93 -5.65
CA ASP A 233 -3.92 7.66 -7.08
C ASP A 233 -2.66 8.06 -7.86
N GLN A 234 -1.64 7.22 -7.80
CA GLN A 234 -0.38 7.44 -8.51
C GLN A 234 -0.51 7.40 -10.04
N GLN A 235 -1.59 6.81 -10.55
CA GLN A 235 -1.79 6.69 -12.00
C GLN A 235 -2.30 7.99 -12.64
N ALA A 236 -2.79 8.91 -11.82
CA ALA A 236 -3.12 10.26 -12.26
C ALA A 236 -1.86 11.09 -12.63
N ILE A 237 -0.65 10.64 -12.25
CA ILE A 237 0.61 11.33 -12.58
C ILE A 237 1.03 10.95 -14.00
N VAL A 238 1.25 11.94 -14.84
CA VAL A 238 1.67 11.74 -16.23
C VAL A 238 3.08 11.11 -16.32
N PRO A 239 3.37 10.27 -17.35
CA PRO A 239 4.64 9.55 -17.46
C PRO A 239 5.88 10.45 -17.51
N GLU A 240 5.77 11.67 -18.04
CA GLU A 240 6.84 12.66 -18.14
C GLU A 240 7.32 13.08 -16.74
N LEU A 241 6.38 13.31 -15.81
CA LEU A 241 6.70 13.64 -14.42
C LEU A 241 7.35 12.46 -13.69
N TRP A 242 6.92 11.23 -13.97
CA TRP A 242 7.57 10.05 -13.40
C TRP A 242 9.04 9.93 -13.80
N ARG A 243 9.37 10.22 -15.09
CA ARG A 243 10.76 10.26 -15.55
C ARG A 243 11.57 11.32 -14.84
N LEU A 244 11.01 12.53 -14.67
CA LEU A 244 11.65 13.63 -13.94
C LEU A 244 11.89 13.27 -12.47
N PHE A 245 10.90 12.69 -11.79
CA PHE A 245 11.01 12.27 -10.39
C PHE A 245 12.02 11.13 -10.20
N ALA A 246 12.12 10.23 -11.19
CA ALA A 246 13.14 9.18 -11.19
C ALA A 246 14.55 9.76 -11.35
N ALA A 247 14.75 10.66 -12.30
CA ALA A 247 16.03 11.31 -12.54
C ALA A 247 16.53 12.13 -11.33
N THR A 248 15.59 12.76 -10.59
CA THR A 248 15.89 13.55 -9.39
C THR A 248 15.89 12.73 -8.10
N GLY A 249 15.46 11.46 -8.15
CA GLY A 249 15.42 10.55 -6.99
C GLY A 249 14.32 10.87 -5.97
N ILE A 250 13.27 11.60 -6.38
CA ILE A 250 12.13 11.97 -5.51
C ILE A 250 10.86 11.16 -5.76
N THR A 251 10.91 10.11 -6.55
CA THR A 251 9.76 9.20 -6.85
C THR A 251 9.05 8.71 -5.60
N HIS A 252 9.79 8.43 -4.53
CA HIS A 252 9.26 7.95 -3.27
C HIS A 252 8.38 8.95 -2.53
N LEU A 253 8.46 10.25 -2.87
CA LEU A 253 7.61 11.30 -2.31
C LEU A 253 6.25 11.39 -3.03
N MET A 254 6.18 10.90 -4.28
CA MET A 254 4.94 10.92 -5.09
C MET A 254 4.03 9.75 -4.75
N SER A 255 4.49 8.81 -3.98
CA SER A 255 3.69 7.77 -3.33
C SER A 255 3.44 8.16 -1.87
N ILE A 256 2.31 7.68 -1.32
CA ILE A 256 2.06 7.88 0.11
C ILE A 256 3.10 7.11 0.90
N SER A 257 4.06 7.86 1.42
CA SER A 257 5.20 7.32 2.17
C SER A 257 4.90 7.17 3.66
N GLY A 258 5.74 6.41 4.34
CA GLY A 258 5.69 6.32 5.79
C GLY A 258 5.82 7.68 6.50
N LEU A 259 6.58 8.62 5.89
CA LEU A 259 6.74 9.96 6.42
C LEU A 259 5.41 10.72 6.42
N HIS A 260 4.63 10.65 5.34
CA HIS A 260 3.33 11.30 5.25
C HIS A 260 2.36 10.76 6.32
N VAL A 261 2.31 9.44 6.50
CA VAL A 261 1.44 8.79 7.50
C VAL A 261 1.86 9.18 8.92
N THR A 262 3.16 9.16 9.22
CA THR A 262 3.67 9.53 10.55
C THR A 262 3.52 11.03 10.84
N MET A 263 3.65 11.87 9.82
CA MET A 263 3.46 13.31 9.94
C MET A 263 2.00 13.65 10.30
N ILE A 264 1.03 13.10 9.57
CA ILE A 264 -0.40 13.31 9.87
C ILE A 264 -0.73 12.76 11.25
N GLY A 265 -0.23 11.55 11.58
CA GLY A 265 -0.36 11.01 12.93
C GLY A 265 0.25 11.91 14.01
N GLY A 266 1.44 12.45 13.75
CA GLY A 266 2.11 13.40 14.65
C GLY A 266 1.36 14.71 14.84
N MET A 267 0.78 15.26 13.77
CA MET A 267 -0.08 16.46 13.84
C MET A 267 -1.33 16.20 14.68
N MET A 268 -1.99 15.07 14.48
CA MET A 268 -3.17 14.67 15.28
C MET A 268 -2.81 14.41 16.74
N ALA A 269 -1.66 13.75 16.98
CA ALA A 269 -1.15 13.56 18.34
C ALA A 269 -0.85 14.89 19.05
N TRP A 270 -0.20 15.82 18.36
CA TRP A 270 0.10 17.16 18.88
C TRP A 270 -1.20 17.93 19.19
N LEU A 271 -2.16 17.94 18.28
CA LEU A 271 -3.45 18.60 18.50
C LEU A 271 -4.19 17.99 19.69
N ALA A 272 -4.27 16.66 19.74
CA ALA A 272 -4.90 15.96 20.85
C ALA A 272 -4.20 16.26 22.19
N PHE A 273 -2.86 16.27 22.21
CA PHE A 273 -2.09 16.64 23.39
C PHE A 273 -2.40 18.06 23.84
N ALA A 274 -2.40 19.03 22.92
CA ALA A 274 -2.67 20.43 23.22
C ALA A 274 -4.10 20.67 23.76
N LEU A 275 -5.09 19.99 23.18
CA LEU A 275 -6.50 20.11 23.61
C LEU A 275 -6.74 19.34 24.91
N TRP A 276 -6.22 18.11 25.05
CA TRP A 276 -6.45 17.25 26.20
C TRP A 276 -5.94 17.87 27.50
N ARG A 277 -4.74 18.46 27.46
CA ARG A 277 -4.14 19.08 28.63
C ARG A 277 -4.82 20.40 29.09
N ARG A 278 -5.64 21.00 28.22
CA ARG A 278 -6.40 22.22 28.57
C ARG A 278 -7.63 21.93 29.42
N HIS A 279 -8.12 20.69 29.36
CA HIS A 279 -9.30 20.29 30.11
C HIS A 279 -8.89 19.80 31.53
N PRO A 280 -9.51 20.34 32.61
CA PRO A 280 -9.02 20.07 33.98
C PRO A 280 -9.17 18.61 34.43
N ARG A 281 -10.12 17.86 33.89
CA ARG A 281 -10.44 16.47 34.30
C ARG A 281 -9.85 15.39 33.39
N LEU A 282 -9.67 15.67 32.09
CA LEU A 282 -9.24 14.64 31.13
C LEU A 282 -7.84 14.05 31.44
N PRO A 283 -6.82 14.85 31.82
CA PRO A 283 -5.51 14.31 32.19
C PRO A 283 -5.51 13.44 33.44
N LEU A 284 -6.52 13.57 34.31
CA LEU A 284 -6.69 12.73 35.50
C LEU A 284 -7.26 11.34 35.14
N ILE A 285 -8.05 11.25 34.07
CA ILE A 285 -8.63 9.98 33.58
C ILE A 285 -7.58 9.22 32.76
N LEU A 286 -6.94 9.92 31.81
CA LEU A 286 -5.94 9.33 30.93
C LEU A 286 -4.79 10.33 30.72
N PRO A 287 -3.53 9.97 30.99
CA PRO A 287 -2.37 10.85 30.75
C PRO A 287 -2.35 11.38 29.31
N SER A 288 -2.09 12.67 29.15
CA SER A 288 -2.13 13.36 27.85
C SER A 288 -1.25 12.70 26.78
N GLN A 289 -0.11 12.09 27.19
CA GLN A 289 0.76 11.35 26.29
C GLN A 289 0.08 10.09 25.73
N LYS A 290 -0.67 9.36 26.55
CA LYS A 290 -1.40 8.16 26.11
C LYS A 290 -2.56 8.54 25.17
N ALA A 291 -3.33 9.58 25.55
CA ALA A 291 -4.41 10.09 24.73
C ALA A 291 -3.88 10.58 23.36
N SER A 292 -2.76 11.33 23.34
CA SER A 292 -2.15 11.81 22.11
C SER A 292 -1.61 10.67 21.23
N ALA A 293 -1.05 9.62 21.82
CA ALA A 293 -0.58 8.45 21.08
C ALA A 293 -1.73 7.72 20.37
N VAL A 294 -2.87 7.53 21.06
CA VAL A 294 -4.07 6.91 20.48
C VAL A 294 -4.64 7.79 19.36
N ALA A 295 -4.78 9.11 19.60
CA ALA A 295 -5.29 10.05 18.60
C ALA A 295 -4.38 10.13 17.38
N GLY A 296 -3.05 10.12 17.57
CA GLY A 296 -2.07 10.08 16.50
C GLY A 296 -2.18 8.82 15.65
N PHE A 297 -2.35 7.66 16.28
CA PHE A 297 -2.56 6.40 15.57
C PHE A 297 -3.89 6.43 14.78
N ALA A 298 -4.97 6.91 15.39
CA ALA A 298 -6.27 7.02 14.73
C ALA A 298 -6.20 7.96 13.51
N GLY A 299 -5.50 9.10 13.61
CA GLY A 299 -5.29 10.03 12.49
C GLY A 299 -4.44 9.41 11.37
N ALA A 300 -3.36 8.71 11.73
CA ALA A 300 -2.52 7.98 10.78
C ALA A 300 -3.31 6.88 10.06
N PHE A 301 -4.16 6.14 10.79
CA PHE A 301 -5.02 5.09 10.25
C PHE A 301 -6.09 5.66 9.31
N ALA A 302 -6.76 6.74 9.71
CA ALA A 302 -7.75 7.42 8.86
C ALA A 302 -7.14 7.92 7.54
N TYR A 303 -5.95 8.52 7.61
CA TYR A 303 -5.22 8.94 6.41
C TYR A 303 -4.81 7.75 5.54
N ALA A 304 -4.30 6.67 6.14
CA ALA A 304 -3.93 5.48 5.38
C ALA A 304 -5.14 4.84 4.67
N LEU A 305 -6.32 4.85 5.28
CA LEU A 305 -7.55 4.40 4.63
C LEU A 305 -7.94 5.30 3.44
N LEU A 306 -7.90 6.62 3.62
CA LEU A 306 -8.16 7.58 2.54
C LEU A 306 -7.13 7.42 1.41
N ALA A 307 -5.90 7.10 1.75
CA ALA A 307 -4.79 6.83 0.85
C ALA A 307 -4.89 5.49 0.09
N GLY A 308 -5.92 4.69 0.34
CA GLY A 308 -6.13 3.38 -0.29
C GLY A 308 -5.41 2.23 0.39
N PHE A 309 -4.93 2.43 1.62
CA PHE A 309 -4.34 1.40 2.46
C PHE A 309 -3.21 0.60 1.77
N GLY A 310 -2.40 1.29 0.97
CA GLY A 310 -1.28 0.68 0.24
C GLY A 310 -0.21 0.07 1.17
N VAL A 311 0.57 -0.86 0.67
CA VAL A 311 1.60 -1.61 1.43
C VAL A 311 2.56 -0.70 2.22
N PRO A 312 3.07 0.44 1.70
CA PRO A 312 3.92 1.35 2.47
C PRO A 312 3.21 1.96 3.70
N ALA A 313 1.92 2.32 3.55
CA ALA A 313 1.12 2.87 4.64
C ALA A 313 0.80 1.82 5.70
N GLN A 314 0.46 0.59 5.29
CA GLN A 314 0.24 -0.55 6.20
C GLN A 314 1.46 -0.80 7.08
N ARG A 315 2.66 -0.92 6.48
CA ARG A 315 3.90 -1.14 7.23
C ARG A 315 4.15 -0.06 8.27
N THR A 316 3.93 1.20 7.90
CA THR A 316 4.09 2.34 8.82
C THR A 316 3.08 2.28 9.96
N LEU A 317 1.83 1.94 9.67
CA LEU A 317 0.81 1.75 10.71
C LEU A 317 1.17 0.62 11.67
N TYR A 318 1.69 -0.50 11.18
CA TYR A 318 2.13 -1.60 12.03
C TYR A 318 3.28 -1.18 12.95
N MET A 319 4.28 -0.47 12.40
CA MET A 319 5.38 0.10 13.21
C MET A 319 4.85 1.08 14.26
N LEU A 320 3.97 1.99 13.86
CA LEU A 320 3.37 2.99 14.76
C LEU A 320 2.50 2.31 15.83
N GLY A 321 1.73 1.28 15.45
CA GLY A 321 0.92 0.49 16.39
C GLY A 321 1.76 -0.16 17.49
N VAL A 322 2.89 -0.75 17.13
CA VAL A 322 3.84 -1.32 18.12
C VAL A 322 4.37 -0.25 19.07
N VAL A 323 4.70 0.95 18.54
CA VAL A 323 5.15 2.08 19.39
C VAL A 323 4.04 2.53 20.31
N VAL A 324 2.80 2.66 19.81
CA VAL A 324 1.65 3.06 20.63
C VAL A 324 1.36 2.04 21.75
N VAL A 325 1.38 0.75 21.43
CA VAL A 325 1.19 -0.32 22.43
C VAL A 325 2.30 -0.27 23.50
N ALA A 326 3.55 -0.03 23.08
CA ALA A 326 4.67 0.12 24.03
C ALA A 326 4.46 1.33 24.96
N LEU A 327 4.03 2.48 24.42
CA LEU A 327 3.72 3.68 25.20
C LEU A 327 2.54 3.47 26.16
N LEU A 328 1.46 2.82 25.69
CA LEU A 328 0.29 2.53 26.53
C LEU A 328 0.62 1.58 27.68
N SER A 329 1.49 0.59 27.43
CA SER A 329 1.92 -0.36 28.44
C SER A 329 2.82 0.24 29.52
N GLY A 330 3.31 1.47 29.34
CA GLY A 330 4.20 2.16 30.28
C GLY A 330 5.59 1.54 30.43
N ARG A 331 5.94 0.60 29.53
CA ARG A 331 7.24 -0.09 29.57
C ARG A 331 8.27 0.67 28.76
N GLN A 332 9.45 0.83 29.31
CA GLN A 332 10.61 1.29 28.54
C GLN A 332 11.12 0.11 27.71
N VAL A 333 10.85 0.16 26.40
CA VAL A 333 11.24 -0.90 25.47
C VAL A 333 12.40 -0.37 24.62
N ALA A 334 13.48 -1.15 24.54
CA ALA A 334 14.61 -0.80 23.68
C ALA A 334 14.18 -0.67 22.22
N THR A 335 14.67 0.35 21.52
CA THR A 335 14.34 0.65 20.11
C THR A 335 14.49 -0.55 19.19
N ALA A 336 15.56 -1.35 19.37
CA ALA A 336 15.76 -2.58 18.61
C ALA A 336 14.65 -3.62 18.82
N THR A 337 14.04 -3.65 20.02
CA THR A 337 12.92 -4.54 20.31
C THR A 337 11.64 -4.06 19.63
N VAL A 338 11.40 -2.74 19.62
CA VAL A 338 10.25 -2.15 18.89
C VAL A 338 10.36 -2.41 17.39
N LEU A 339 11.54 -2.17 16.81
CA LEU A 339 11.79 -2.44 15.41
C LEU A 339 11.63 -3.93 15.06
N GLY A 340 12.16 -4.81 15.91
CA GLY A 340 11.99 -6.26 15.78
C GLY A 340 10.53 -6.70 15.89
N ALA A 341 9.77 -6.17 16.86
CA ALA A 341 8.35 -6.47 16.98
C ALA A 341 7.55 -5.99 15.77
N ALA A 342 7.87 -4.80 15.24
CA ALA A 342 7.25 -4.29 14.03
C ALA A 342 7.59 -5.16 12.80
N LEU A 343 8.85 -5.59 12.67
CA LEU A 343 9.28 -6.51 11.62
C LEU A 343 8.51 -7.84 11.69
N LEU A 344 8.43 -8.43 12.88
CA LEU A 344 7.69 -9.67 13.11
C LEU A 344 6.20 -9.50 12.76
N LEU A 345 5.58 -8.41 13.20
CA LEU A 345 4.17 -8.14 12.92
C LEU A 345 3.91 -8.03 11.41
N VAL A 346 4.76 -7.30 10.68
CA VAL A 346 4.64 -7.20 9.22
C VAL A 346 4.74 -8.57 8.57
N LEU A 347 5.72 -9.40 8.95
CA LEU A 347 5.92 -10.74 8.38
C LEU A 347 4.84 -11.75 8.77
N LEU A 348 4.19 -11.56 9.92
CA LEU A 348 3.04 -12.39 10.32
C LEU A 348 1.79 -12.04 9.49
N LEU A 349 1.60 -10.76 9.14
CA LEU A 349 0.46 -10.30 8.37
C LEU A 349 0.67 -10.48 6.86
N ASP A 350 1.90 -10.29 6.39
CA ASP A 350 2.29 -10.42 5.00
C ASP A 350 3.70 -11.01 4.85
N PRO A 351 3.83 -12.34 4.72
CA PRO A 351 5.12 -12.99 4.50
C PRO A 351 5.77 -12.63 3.16
N TRP A 352 4.99 -12.14 2.18
CA TRP A 352 5.50 -11.71 0.88
C TRP A 352 6.14 -10.33 0.91
N ALA A 353 5.96 -9.57 1.97
CA ALA A 353 6.58 -8.26 2.12
C ALA A 353 8.11 -8.27 1.89
N VAL A 354 8.80 -9.40 2.15
CA VAL A 354 10.25 -9.56 1.90
C VAL A 354 10.65 -9.48 0.43
N LEU A 355 9.73 -9.70 -0.51
CA LEU A 355 9.96 -9.56 -1.95
C LEU A 355 9.87 -8.09 -2.40
N ALA A 356 9.16 -7.26 -1.65
CA ALA A 356 8.98 -5.86 -2.00
C ALA A 356 10.24 -5.05 -1.66
N ALA A 357 10.83 -4.37 -2.65
CA ALA A 357 11.96 -3.46 -2.45
C ALA A 357 11.70 -2.43 -1.34
N GLY A 358 10.49 -1.89 -1.29
CA GLY A 358 10.07 -0.94 -0.27
C GLY A 358 10.09 -1.48 1.17
N PHE A 359 9.99 -2.80 1.38
CA PHE A 359 10.16 -3.41 2.70
C PHE A 359 11.58 -3.20 3.22
N TRP A 360 12.58 -3.57 2.43
CA TRP A 360 14.00 -3.42 2.78
C TRP A 360 14.40 -1.97 2.95
N LEU A 361 13.91 -1.09 2.07
CA LEU A 361 14.16 0.35 2.17
C LEU A 361 13.54 0.96 3.43
N SER A 362 12.31 0.58 3.79
CA SER A 362 11.65 1.12 4.99
C SER A 362 12.35 0.69 6.28
N PHE A 363 12.59 -0.62 6.45
CA PHE A 363 13.24 -1.13 7.64
C PHE A 363 14.71 -0.72 7.72
N GLY A 364 15.41 -0.70 6.58
CA GLY A 364 16.79 -0.25 6.47
C GLY A 364 16.96 1.23 6.84
N ALA A 365 16.10 2.11 6.31
CA ALA A 365 16.12 3.53 6.62
C ALA A 365 15.84 3.80 8.11
N VAL A 366 14.83 3.15 8.69
CA VAL A 366 14.50 3.30 10.11
C VAL A 366 15.63 2.77 11.00
N ALA A 367 16.19 1.59 10.67
CA ALA A 367 17.33 1.03 11.41
C ALA A 367 18.54 1.97 11.36
N LEU A 368 18.83 2.55 10.19
CA LEU A 368 19.94 3.47 10.00
C LEU A 368 19.74 4.78 10.77
N LEU A 369 18.53 5.34 10.73
CA LEU A 369 18.17 6.53 11.51
C LEU A 369 18.36 6.29 13.01
N PHE A 370 17.90 5.15 13.52
CA PHE A 370 18.10 4.80 14.92
C PHE A 370 19.59 4.62 15.26
N TYR A 371 20.36 3.98 14.39
CA TYR A 371 21.81 3.83 14.57
C TYR A 371 22.50 5.20 14.68
N VAL A 372 22.17 6.13 13.78
CA VAL A 372 22.74 7.49 13.77
C VAL A 372 22.27 8.33 14.95
N ALA A 373 21.04 8.10 15.45
CA ALA A 373 20.48 8.83 16.59
C ALA A 373 20.97 8.32 17.95
N GLN A 374 21.46 7.08 18.05
CA GLN A 374 21.94 6.50 19.32
C GLN A 374 23.34 6.98 19.70
N GLY A 375 23.62 7.00 21.01
CA GLY A 375 24.97 7.19 21.55
C GLY A 375 25.46 8.63 21.64
N ARG A 376 24.60 9.65 21.56
CA ARG A 376 25.02 11.07 21.63
C ARG A 376 24.61 11.73 22.94
N LEU A 377 25.61 12.05 23.71
CA LEU A 377 25.55 12.91 24.90
C LEU A 377 26.16 14.27 24.49
N GLY A 378 25.35 15.34 24.41
CA GLY A 378 25.85 16.68 24.08
C GLY A 378 24.78 17.64 23.55
N GLN A 379 25.16 18.89 23.31
CA GLN A 379 24.28 19.91 22.76
C GLN A 379 23.87 19.54 21.32
N ARG A 380 22.55 19.49 21.08
CA ARG A 380 21.99 19.17 19.79
C ARG A 380 21.79 20.43 18.96
N HIS A 381 22.49 20.50 17.83
CA HIS A 381 22.21 21.48 16.79
C HIS A 381 21.29 20.81 15.74
N TRP A 382 20.04 21.23 15.69
CA TRP A 382 19.02 20.66 14.81
C TRP A 382 19.46 20.54 13.34
N LEU A 383 20.18 21.55 12.82
CA LEU A 383 20.68 21.55 11.45
C LEU A 383 21.78 20.49 11.24
N ALA A 384 22.70 20.34 12.20
CA ALA A 384 23.75 19.33 12.12
C ALA A 384 23.16 17.91 12.22
N ASP A 385 22.17 17.69 13.07
CA ASP A 385 21.49 16.40 13.21
C ASP A 385 20.67 16.08 11.94
N TRP A 386 20.00 17.07 11.36
CA TRP A 386 19.29 16.92 10.10
C TRP A 386 20.23 16.57 8.93
N LEU A 387 21.32 17.32 8.75
CA LEU A 387 22.32 17.04 7.72
C LEU A 387 22.94 15.65 7.86
N ARG A 388 23.26 15.24 9.09
CA ARG A 388 23.80 13.90 9.35
C ARG A 388 22.79 12.80 9.02
N ALA A 389 21.53 12.98 9.41
CA ALA A 389 20.46 12.03 9.07
C ALA A 389 20.30 11.92 7.54
N GLN A 390 20.29 13.07 6.86
CA GLN A 390 20.20 13.13 5.39
C GLN A 390 21.38 12.39 4.73
N TRP A 391 22.63 12.67 5.14
CA TRP A 391 23.81 12.01 4.60
C TRP A 391 23.86 10.53 4.97
N ALA A 392 23.50 10.16 6.18
CA ALA A 392 23.48 8.79 6.63
C ALA A 392 22.49 7.94 5.79
N ILE A 393 21.28 8.44 5.57
CA ILE A 393 20.28 7.78 4.72
C ILE A 393 20.80 7.71 3.28
N THR A 394 21.30 8.82 2.73
CA THR A 394 21.79 8.85 1.34
C THR A 394 22.90 7.83 1.12
N LEU A 395 23.97 7.87 1.92
CA LEU A 395 25.11 6.97 1.76
C LEU A 395 24.78 5.54 2.19
N GLY A 396 24.05 5.36 3.29
CA GLY A 396 23.71 4.04 3.81
C GLY A 396 22.69 3.28 2.94
N MET A 397 21.87 3.99 2.14
CA MET A 397 20.91 3.35 1.25
C MET A 397 21.51 3.04 -0.14
N ILE A 398 22.66 3.61 -0.54
CA ILE A 398 23.27 3.35 -1.86
C ILE A 398 23.41 1.85 -2.15
N PRO A 399 24.02 1.02 -1.29
CA PRO A 399 24.17 -0.40 -1.59
C PRO A 399 22.83 -1.10 -1.86
N LEU A 400 21.80 -0.75 -1.08
CA LEU A 400 20.48 -1.33 -1.21
C LEU A 400 19.75 -0.84 -2.47
N LEU A 401 19.89 0.44 -2.81
CA LEU A 401 19.32 1.01 -4.05
C LEU A 401 19.98 0.40 -5.28
N LEU A 402 21.30 0.23 -5.28
CA LEU A 402 22.02 -0.41 -6.39
C LEU A 402 21.63 -1.88 -6.52
N ALA A 403 21.52 -2.61 -5.41
CA ALA A 403 21.11 -4.02 -5.43
C ALA A 403 19.67 -4.22 -5.94
N LEU A 404 18.73 -3.32 -5.57
CA LEU A 404 17.31 -3.47 -5.87
C LEU A 404 16.90 -2.81 -7.19
N PHE A 405 17.49 -1.66 -7.54
CA PHE A 405 17.06 -0.86 -8.70
C PHE A 405 18.14 -0.65 -9.74
N GLN A 406 19.40 -1.02 -9.45
CA GLN A 406 20.56 -0.86 -10.33
C GLN A 406 20.79 0.59 -10.79
N GLN A 407 20.23 1.56 -10.06
CA GLN A 407 20.35 2.98 -10.36
C GLN A 407 20.38 3.81 -9.07
N PHE A 408 21.07 4.94 -9.14
CA PHE A 408 21.20 5.91 -8.07
C PHE A 408 21.30 7.32 -8.66
N SER A 409 20.54 8.27 -8.11
CA SER A 409 20.60 9.66 -8.56
C SER A 409 21.57 10.46 -7.71
N LEU A 410 22.59 11.05 -8.34
CA LEU A 410 23.56 11.95 -7.68
C LEU A 410 22.93 13.26 -7.20
N VAL A 411 21.85 13.69 -7.85
CA VAL A 411 21.12 14.93 -7.48
C VAL A 411 20.18 14.72 -6.30
N SER A 412 19.86 13.45 -6.00
CA SER A 412 18.90 13.06 -4.97
C SER A 412 19.10 13.74 -3.59
N PRO A 413 20.33 13.88 -3.04
CA PRO A 413 20.51 14.55 -1.74
C PRO A 413 20.03 15.98 -1.73
N PHE A 414 20.32 16.74 -2.79
CA PHE A 414 19.92 18.16 -2.93
C PHE A 414 18.42 18.26 -3.23
N ALA A 415 17.92 17.45 -4.15
CA ALA A 415 16.50 17.44 -4.47
C ALA A 415 15.66 17.08 -3.24
N ASN A 416 16.06 16.07 -2.47
CA ASN A 416 15.36 15.64 -1.27
C ASN A 416 15.46 16.66 -0.11
N ALA A 417 16.56 17.40 -0.01
CA ALA A 417 16.70 18.45 0.99
C ALA A 417 15.61 19.53 0.87
N VAL A 418 15.16 19.80 -0.35
CA VAL A 418 14.08 20.76 -0.64
C VAL A 418 12.72 20.05 -0.75
N ALA A 419 12.64 18.96 -1.50
CA ALA A 419 11.39 18.30 -1.82
C ALA A 419 10.73 17.64 -0.59
N ILE A 420 11.51 17.01 0.30
CA ILE A 420 10.93 16.35 1.50
C ILE A 420 10.20 17.38 2.39
N PRO A 421 10.80 18.51 2.83
CA PRO A 421 10.08 19.51 3.61
C PRO A 421 8.87 20.07 2.87
N LEU A 422 9.04 20.43 1.59
CA LEU A 422 7.99 21.07 0.80
C LEU A 422 6.79 20.12 0.60
N VAL A 423 7.04 18.92 0.09
CA VAL A 423 5.96 17.95 -0.20
C VAL A 423 5.30 17.46 1.08
N SER A 424 6.09 17.15 2.11
CA SER A 424 5.53 16.57 3.33
C SER A 424 4.83 17.58 4.22
N PHE A 425 5.43 18.76 4.45
CA PHE A 425 4.89 19.72 5.43
C PHE A 425 4.02 20.82 4.83
N VAL A 426 4.05 21.03 3.51
CA VAL A 426 3.25 22.06 2.84
C VAL A 426 2.23 21.43 1.90
N ILE A 427 2.68 20.73 0.85
CA ILE A 427 1.81 20.26 -0.23
C ILE A 427 0.83 19.21 0.28
N THR A 428 1.30 18.18 1.00
CA THR A 428 0.42 17.10 1.47
C THR A 428 -0.64 17.60 2.46
N PRO A 429 -0.33 18.40 3.50
CA PRO A 429 -1.35 18.98 4.37
C PRO A 429 -2.35 19.88 3.62
N LEU A 430 -1.88 20.72 2.68
CA LEU A 430 -2.75 21.57 1.87
C LEU A 430 -3.68 20.72 0.98
N ALA A 431 -3.16 19.66 0.33
CA ALA A 431 -3.96 18.76 -0.48
C ALA A 431 -5.04 18.06 0.35
N LEU A 432 -4.73 17.62 1.57
CA LEU A 432 -5.69 17.00 2.49
C LEU A 432 -6.71 18.01 3.04
N LEU A 433 -6.29 19.21 3.39
CA LEU A 433 -7.22 20.29 3.80
C LEU A 433 -8.16 20.66 2.66
N ALA A 434 -7.64 20.77 1.45
CA ALA A 434 -8.44 21.02 0.26
C ALA A 434 -9.37 19.85 -0.06
N ALA A 435 -8.98 18.61 0.23
CA ALA A 435 -9.86 17.45 0.10
C ALA A 435 -11.01 17.47 1.11
N ALA A 436 -10.75 17.98 2.33
CA ALA A 436 -11.74 18.02 3.42
C ALA A 436 -12.65 19.27 3.36
N LEU A 437 -12.14 20.38 2.85
CA LEU A 437 -12.84 21.67 2.84
C LEU A 437 -13.31 22.05 1.43
N PRO A 438 -14.45 22.74 1.28
CA PRO A 438 -15.00 23.09 -0.04
C PRO A 438 -14.30 24.31 -0.69
N PHE A 439 -13.02 24.52 -0.42
CA PHE A 439 -12.26 25.69 -0.92
C PHE A 439 -11.28 25.28 -2.02
N ASP A 440 -11.65 25.47 -3.29
CA ASP A 440 -10.78 25.14 -4.43
C ASP A 440 -9.53 26.03 -4.51
N ALA A 441 -9.56 27.22 -3.87
CA ALA A 441 -8.38 28.06 -3.72
C ALA A 441 -7.19 27.36 -3.02
N LEU A 442 -7.47 26.41 -2.11
CA LEU A 442 -6.42 25.61 -1.47
C LEU A 442 -5.75 24.64 -2.46
N LEU A 443 -6.49 24.13 -3.44
CA LEU A 443 -5.93 23.28 -4.49
C LEU A 443 -5.05 24.07 -5.44
N LEU A 444 -5.45 25.31 -5.77
CA LEU A 444 -4.62 26.24 -6.55
C LEU A 444 -3.33 26.64 -5.82
N LEU A 445 -3.39 26.82 -4.50
CA LEU A 445 -2.21 27.12 -3.68
C LEU A 445 -1.27 25.92 -3.55
N ALA A 446 -1.81 24.70 -3.49
CA ALA A 446 -1.02 23.48 -3.38
C ALA A 446 -0.39 23.06 -4.72
N HIS A 447 -0.95 23.49 -5.85
CA HIS A 447 -0.46 23.25 -7.20
C HIS A 447 0.77 24.08 -7.53
#